data_222f2b41f753406a01b04f5ea9c046be
#
_entry.id   222f2b41f753406a01b04f5ea9c046be
#
_cell.length_a   1.000
_cell.length_b   1.000
_cell.length_c   1.000
_cell.angle_alpha   90.00
_cell.angle_beta   90.00
_cell.angle_gamma   90.00
#
_symmetry.space_group_name_H-M   'P 1'
#
loop_
_entity.id
_entity.type
_entity.pdbx_description
1 polymer ?
#
loop_
_entity_poly.entity_id
_entity_poly.type
_entity_poly.pdbx_seq_one_letter_code
_entity_poly.pdbx_strand_id
1 'polypeptide(L)'
;TIQHMPEGGRSSETAFPFFNIESPSNQGFMFAIGWSGTWVSDFVQNKDNSILIRSGMKRFESYLKADETIRTPSMCLLFWNSKNRIDGHNKFRRFVLAHQSRKIDGEFAKYPLSSGFNYRDPAPCTEYSCLTEDYAIAMIRRYTQFGLIPEVYWLDAGWHTGAADFEMDQTWANTVGNWTVDKSRFPGGLK
;
A
#
# COMPACT_ATOMS: atom_id res chain seq x y z
N THR A 1 6.03 3.74 27.01
CA THR A 1 5.12 3.13 26.04
C THR A 1 5.29 3.81 24.71
N ILE A 2 5.44 3.02 23.66
CA ILE A 2 5.42 3.48 22.25
C ILE A 2 4.20 2.83 21.62
N GLN A 3 3.40 3.62 20.93
CA GLN A 3 2.23 3.13 20.18
C GLN A 3 2.41 3.40 18.70
N HIS A 4 2.08 2.43 17.88
CA HIS A 4 1.98 2.55 16.43
C HIS A 4 0.58 2.17 15.98
N MET A 5 0.07 2.93 15.00
CA MET A 5 -1.28 2.78 14.49
C MET A 5 -1.40 3.48 13.14
N PRO A 6 -1.93 2.82 12.11
CA PRO A 6 -2.33 3.52 10.89
C PRO A 6 -3.63 4.29 11.12
N GLU A 7 -3.79 5.46 10.50
CA GLU A 7 -4.95 6.33 10.73
C GLU A 7 -6.01 6.25 9.63
N GLY A 8 -5.63 6.06 8.40
CA GLY A 8 -6.51 6.13 7.23
C GLY A 8 -7.19 4.81 6.82
N GLY A 9 -7.27 3.82 7.71
CA GLY A 9 -7.91 2.54 7.43
C GLY A 9 -7.09 1.56 6.58
N ARG A 10 -5.91 1.96 6.14
CA ARG A 10 -4.95 1.14 5.39
C ARG A 10 -3.86 0.63 6.33
N SER A 11 -3.58 -0.65 6.26
CA SER A 11 -2.66 -1.33 7.19
C SER A 11 -1.22 -0.78 7.20
N SER A 12 -0.78 -0.17 6.12
CA SER A 12 0.59 0.37 5.96
C SER A 12 0.67 1.89 5.89
N GLU A 13 -0.41 2.60 6.22
CA GLU A 13 -0.42 4.04 6.30
C GLU A 13 0.27 4.50 7.58
N THR A 14 1.17 5.50 7.49
CA THR A 14 1.98 6.05 8.59
C THR A 14 2.94 5.08 9.26
N ALA A 15 2.58 3.81 9.44
CA ALA A 15 3.44 2.77 10.01
C ALA A 15 3.23 1.44 9.27
N PHE A 16 4.30 0.67 9.09
CA PHE A 16 4.19 -0.70 8.59
C PHE A 16 3.75 -1.67 9.69
N PRO A 17 2.94 -2.68 9.38
CA PRO A 17 2.42 -3.65 10.34
C PRO A 17 3.47 -4.71 10.72
N PHE A 18 4.74 -4.35 10.80
CA PHE A 18 5.81 -5.24 11.23
C PHE A 18 6.96 -4.49 11.90
N PHE A 19 7.55 -5.13 12.89
CA PHE A 19 8.55 -4.55 13.78
C PHE A 19 9.70 -5.53 13.99
N ASN A 20 10.92 -5.01 14.11
CA ASN A 20 12.07 -5.78 14.55
C ASN A 20 12.39 -5.42 15.98
N ILE A 21 12.28 -6.39 16.86
CA ILE A 21 12.59 -6.25 18.29
C ILE A 21 13.92 -6.95 18.54
N GLU A 22 14.90 -6.20 19.03
CA GLU A 22 16.28 -6.65 19.23
C GLU A 22 16.66 -6.57 20.71
N SER A 23 17.36 -7.58 21.19
CA SER A 23 17.99 -7.58 22.50
C SER A 23 19.48 -7.20 22.38
N PRO A 24 20.12 -6.74 23.48
CA PRO A 24 21.54 -6.44 23.49
C PRO A 24 22.45 -7.66 23.19
N SER A 25 21.91 -8.88 23.24
CA SER A 25 22.64 -10.13 22.96
C SER A 25 22.68 -10.53 21.49
N ASN A 26 22.40 -9.63 20.56
CA ASN A 26 22.31 -9.89 19.12
C ASN A 26 21.26 -10.95 18.72
N GLN A 27 20.21 -11.02 19.48
CA GLN A 27 19.05 -11.86 19.23
C GLN A 27 17.82 -11.00 19.14
N GLY A 28 16.82 -11.44 18.41
CA GLY A 28 15.58 -10.72 18.28
C GLY A 28 14.50 -11.50 17.59
N PHE A 29 13.42 -10.83 17.32
CA PHE A 29 12.34 -11.38 16.50
C PHE A 29 11.68 -10.31 15.67
N MET A 30 11.24 -10.69 14.49
CA MET A 30 10.28 -9.94 13.70
C MET A 30 8.89 -10.25 14.24
N PHE A 31 8.14 -9.20 14.52
CA PHE A 31 6.73 -9.26 14.90
C PHE A 31 5.92 -8.61 13.78
N ALA A 32 4.92 -9.30 13.24
CA ALA A 32 4.10 -8.78 12.17
C ALA A 32 2.61 -9.03 12.42
N ILE A 33 1.79 -8.07 12.00
CA ILE A 33 0.33 -8.06 12.17
C ILE A 33 -0.30 -8.35 10.81
N GLY A 34 -0.96 -9.50 10.69
CA GLY A 34 -1.67 -9.93 9.49
C GLY A 34 -3.11 -9.41 9.48
N TRP A 35 -3.26 -8.11 9.30
CA TRP A 35 -4.53 -7.42 9.21
C TRP A 35 -4.48 -6.31 8.16
N SER A 36 -5.47 -6.24 7.28
CA SER A 36 -5.52 -5.26 6.19
C SER A 36 -6.13 -3.91 6.58
N GLY A 37 -6.85 -3.85 7.69
CA GLY A 37 -7.48 -2.64 8.21
C GLY A 37 -6.65 -1.95 9.30
N THR A 38 -7.31 -1.08 10.07
CA THR A 38 -6.69 -0.34 11.17
C THR A 38 -6.35 -1.27 12.34
N TRP A 39 -5.09 -1.37 12.63
CA TRP A 39 -4.54 -2.09 13.77
C TRP A 39 -3.93 -1.11 14.78
N VAL A 40 -3.63 -1.58 15.96
CA VAL A 40 -2.85 -0.87 16.99
C VAL A 40 -1.83 -1.81 17.58
N SER A 41 -0.65 -1.28 17.87
CA SER A 41 0.40 -2.02 18.58
C SER A 41 1.04 -1.12 19.63
N ASP A 42 0.99 -1.57 20.87
CA ASP A 42 1.62 -0.93 22.03
C ASP A 42 2.85 -1.71 22.46
N PHE A 43 3.95 -1.00 22.66
CA PHE A 43 5.19 -1.53 23.21
C PHE A 43 5.46 -0.86 24.54
N VAL A 44 5.43 -1.62 25.61
CA VAL A 44 5.63 -1.13 26.98
C VAL A 44 6.88 -1.77 27.56
N GLN A 45 7.90 -0.96 27.86
CA GLN A 45 9.05 -1.42 28.64
C GLN A 45 8.69 -1.39 30.12
N ASN A 46 8.86 -2.51 30.78
CA ASN A 46 8.66 -2.67 32.21
C ASN A 46 9.95 -2.31 33.00
N LYS A 47 9.82 -2.16 34.30
CA LYS A 47 10.97 -1.84 35.21
C LYS A 47 12.05 -2.92 35.25
N ASP A 48 11.69 -4.17 34.96
CA ASP A 48 12.59 -5.33 34.87
C ASP A 48 13.23 -5.49 33.47
N ASN A 49 13.11 -4.48 32.62
CA ASN A 49 13.53 -4.48 31.21
C ASN A 49 12.81 -5.47 30.29
N SER A 50 11.76 -6.13 30.74
CA SER A 50 10.90 -6.87 29.84
C SER A 50 10.08 -5.93 28.96
N ILE A 51 9.69 -6.41 27.77
CA ILE A 51 8.83 -5.68 26.84
C ILE A 51 7.50 -6.40 26.75
N LEU A 52 6.43 -5.68 27.06
CA LEU A 52 5.06 -6.13 26.82
C LEU A 52 4.58 -5.58 25.49
N ILE A 53 4.14 -6.45 24.58
CA ILE A 53 3.55 -6.09 23.30
C ILE A 53 2.07 -6.42 23.33
N ARG A 54 1.25 -5.44 23.02
CA ARG A 54 -0.20 -5.61 22.82
C ARG A 54 -0.56 -5.16 21.42
N SER A 55 -1.19 -6.06 20.65
CA SER A 55 -1.56 -5.75 19.29
C SER A 55 -2.90 -6.35 18.93
N GLY A 56 -3.63 -5.67 18.06
CA GLY A 56 -4.94 -6.10 17.61
C GLY A 56 -5.62 -5.08 16.71
N MET A 57 -6.91 -5.25 16.50
CA MET A 57 -7.74 -4.24 15.86
C MET A 57 -7.92 -3.04 16.79
N LYS A 58 -7.88 -1.83 16.26
CA LYS A 58 -8.07 -0.59 17.04
C LYS A 58 -9.46 -0.52 17.67
N ARG A 59 -10.46 -0.95 16.94
CA ARG A 59 -11.84 -1.06 17.39
C ARG A 59 -12.43 -2.36 16.87
N PHE A 60 -13.12 -3.04 17.75
CA PHE A 60 -13.92 -4.19 17.37
C PHE A 60 -15.21 -4.17 18.18
N GLU A 61 -16.30 -3.85 17.50
CA GLU A 61 -17.65 -3.85 18.06
C GLU A 61 -18.48 -4.79 17.20
N SER A 62 -18.61 -6.02 17.61
CA SER A 62 -19.36 -7.05 16.91
C SER A 62 -19.84 -8.13 17.87
N TYR A 63 -20.76 -8.94 17.40
CA TYR A 63 -21.22 -10.13 18.10
C TYR A 63 -21.24 -11.31 17.12
N LEU A 64 -21.11 -12.50 17.66
CA LEU A 64 -21.28 -13.75 16.93
C LEU A 64 -22.62 -14.36 17.29
N LYS A 65 -23.38 -14.76 16.29
CA LYS A 65 -24.52 -15.65 16.48
C LYS A 65 -24.04 -17.07 16.69
N ALA A 66 -24.95 -17.94 17.17
CA ALA A 66 -24.66 -19.35 17.25
C ALA A 66 -24.20 -19.87 15.89
N ASP A 67 -23.17 -20.71 15.91
CA ASP A 67 -22.55 -21.35 14.72
C ASP A 67 -21.82 -20.40 13.75
N GLU A 68 -21.69 -19.12 14.06
CA GLU A 68 -20.86 -18.19 13.27
C GLU A 68 -19.38 -18.26 13.68
N THR A 69 -18.52 -18.13 12.67
CA THR A 69 -17.06 -18.06 12.85
C THR A 69 -16.53 -16.82 12.17
N ILE A 70 -15.64 -16.09 12.84
CA ILE A 70 -14.92 -14.96 12.25
C ILE A 70 -13.42 -15.22 12.22
N ARG A 71 -12.76 -14.60 11.27
CA ARG A 71 -11.30 -14.54 11.23
C ARG A 71 -10.83 -13.26 11.94
N THR A 72 -9.96 -13.43 12.93
CA THR A 72 -9.26 -12.33 13.60
C THR A 72 -7.93 -12.01 12.93
N PRO A 73 -7.28 -10.87 13.26
CA PRO A 73 -5.90 -10.64 12.84
C PRO A 73 -4.98 -11.80 13.25
N SER A 74 -4.09 -12.18 12.36
CA SER A 74 -3.03 -13.13 12.66
C SER A 74 -1.76 -12.38 13.13
N MET A 75 -0.99 -13.01 14.01
CA MET A 75 0.29 -12.47 14.47
C MET A 75 1.41 -13.42 14.05
N CYS A 76 2.45 -12.88 13.43
CA CYS A 76 3.64 -13.62 13.04
C CYS A 76 4.79 -13.26 13.96
N LEU A 77 5.44 -14.27 14.52
CA LEU A 77 6.68 -14.16 15.27
C LEU A 77 7.76 -14.97 14.57
N LEU A 78 8.87 -14.31 14.21
CA LEU A 78 9.98 -14.94 13.52
C LEU A 78 11.28 -14.61 14.21
N PHE A 79 11.82 -15.55 14.99
CA PHE A 79 13.04 -15.35 15.77
C PHE A 79 14.29 -15.38 14.89
N TRP A 80 15.26 -14.54 15.26
CA TRP A 80 16.55 -14.47 14.60
C TRP A 80 17.67 -14.31 15.62
N ASN A 81 18.90 -14.72 15.23
CA ASN A 81 20.13 -14.58 16.00
C ASN A 81 21.25 -14.23 15.00
N SER A 82 21.78 -13.03 15.09
CA SER A 82 22.84 -12.53 14.22
C SER A 82 23.40 -11.23 14.77
N LYS A 83 24.67 -10.97 14.54
CA LYS A 83 25.31 -9.66 14.83
C LYS A 83 24.78 -8.53 13.94
N ASN A 84 24.06 -8.87 12.88
CA ASN A 84 23.46 -7.91 11.96
C ASN A 84 21.94 -8.01 12.00
N ARG A 85 21.27 -6.99 12.51
CA ARG A 85 19.80 -6.92 12.56
C ARG A 85 19.10 -7.02 11.21
N ILE A 86 19.82 -6.73 10.11
CA ILE A 86 19.30 -6.87 8.75
C ILE A 86 18.98 -8.35 8.43
N ASP A 87 19.63 -9.30 9.08
CA ASP A 87 19.33 -10.72 8.90
C ASP A 87 17.92 -11.08 9.37
N GLY A 88 17.41 -10.40 10.43
CA GLY A 88 16.02 -10.50 10.84
C GLY A 88 15.06 -10.05 9.74
N HIS A 89 15.31 -8.89 9.14
CA HIS A 89 14.53 -8.40 7.99
C HIS A 89 14.61 -9.32 6.78
N ASN A 90 15.81 -9.83 6.46
CA ASN A 90 15.97 -10.75 5.34
C ASN A 90 15.27 -12.09 5.59
N LYS A 91 15.25 -12.56 6.84
CA LYS A 91 14.52 -13.76 7.22
C LYS A 91 13.00 -13.55 7.06
N PHE A 92 12.50 -12.40 7.48
CA PHE A 92 11.10 -12.03 7.30
C PHE A 92 10.71 -11.87 5.83
N ARG A 93 11.55 -11.22 5.02
CA ARG A 93 11.33 -11.13 3.56
C ARG A 93 11.23 -12.50 2.90
N ARG A 94 12.13 -13.43 3.24
CA ARG A 94 12.07 -14.81 2.73
C ARG A 94 10.80 -15.53 3.17
N PHE A 95 10.37 -15.33 4.42
CA PHE A 95 9.11 -15.88 4.92
C PHE A 95 7.90 -15.34 4.14
N VAL A 96 7.82 -14.03 3.95
CA VAL A 96 6.73 -13.41 3.18
C VAL A 96 6.73 -13.92 1.74
N LEU A 97 7.89 -13.98 1.10
CA LEU A 97 8.02 -14.46 -0.27
C LEU A 97 7.56 -15.93 -0.39
N ALA A 98 7.99 -16.80 0.53
CA ALA A 98 7.68 -18.22 0.47
C ALA A 98 6.21 -18.54 0.78
N HIS A 99 5.61 -17.82 1.74
CA HIS A 99 4.33 -18.23 2.35
C HIS A 99 3.18 -17.25 2.15
N GLN A 100 3.45 -15.97 1.84
CA GLN A 100 2.42 -14.93 1.71
C GLN A 100 2.32 -14.35 0.29
N SER A 101 3.36 -14.48 -0.53
CA SER A 101 3.33 -14.00 -1.90
C SER A 101 2.38 -14.83 -2.76
N ARG A 102 1.62 -14.13 -3.61
CA ARG A 102 0.70 -14.76 -4.53
C ARG A 102 1.44 -15.69 -5.49
N LYS A 103 0.89 -16.87 -5.69
CA LYS A 103 1.32 -17.83 -6.70
C LYS A 103 0.20 -18.08 -7.70
N ILE A 104 0.56 -18.28 -8.94
CA ILE A 104 -0.32 -18.70 -10.04
C ILE A 104 0.30 -19.98 -10.61
N ASP A 105 -0.44 -21.07 -10.62
CA ASP A 105 0.03 -22.37 -11.08
C ASP A 105 1.34 -22.86 -10.41
N GLY A 106 1.49 -22.53 -9.12
CA GLY A 106 2.66 -22.91 -8.32
C GLY A 106 3.85 -21.94 -8.41
N GLU A 107 3.89 -21.08 -9.41
CA GLU A 107 4.94 -20.08 -9.62
C GLU A 107 4.59 -18.74 -8.98
N PHE A 108 5.61 -17.98 -8.58
CA PHE A 108 5.37 -16.63 -8.08
C PHE A 108 4.74 -15.76 -9.15
N ALA A 109 3.66 -15.04 -8.77
CA ALA A 109 3.01 -14.10 -9.68
C ALA A 109 4.02 -13.04 -10.15
N LYS A 110 4.14 -12.87 -11.44
CA LYS A 110 4.88 -11.77 -12.05
C LYS A 110 3.98 -10.53 -12.04
N TYR A 111 4.47 -9.46 -11.44
CA TYR A 111 3.78 -8.19 -11.44
C TYR A 111 4.35 -7.32 -12.57
N PRO A 112 3.49 -6.72 -13.40
CA PRO A 112 3.96 -5.85 -14.47
C PRO A 112 4.66 -4.61 -13.89
N LEU A 113 5.70 -4.16 -14.56
CA LEU A 113 6.26 -2.85 -14.30
C LEU A 113 5.24 -1.79 -14.74
N SER A 114 4.69 -1.08 -13.77
CA SER A 114 3.69 -0.06 -14.04
C SER A 114 4.23 1.34 -13.80
N SER A 115 3.75 2.29 -14.58
CA SER A 115 3.97 3.72 -14.40
C SER A 115 2.65 4.44 -14.59
N GLY A 116 2.59 5.70 -14.19
CA GLY A 116 1.38 6.50 -14.26
C GLY A 116 1.67 7.98 -14.42
N PHE A 117 0.61 8.76 -14.29
CA PHE A 117 0.70 10.21 -14.33
C PHE A 117 1.66 10.73 -13.24
N ASN A 118 2.52 11.69 -13.60
CA ASN A 118 3.48 12.26 -12.69
C ASN A 118 3.03 13.66 -12.23
N TYR A 119 2.67 13.78 -10.95
CA TYR A 119 2.26 15.05 -10.32
C TYR A 119 3.35 16.14 -10.25
N ARG A 120 4.60 15.79 -10.50
CA ARG A 120 5.74 16.67 -10.31
C ARG A 120 6.23 17.34 -11.59
N ASP A 121 5.44 17.29 -12.65
CA ASP A 121 5.72 18.13 -13.80
C ASP A 121 5.59 19.61 -13.39
N PRO A 122 6.50 20.51 -13.81
CA PRO A 122 6.52 21.89 -13.35
C PRO A 122 5.30 22.73 -13.75
N ALA A 123 4.39 22.20 -14.52
CA ALA A 123 3.11 22.85 -14.81
C ALA A 123 2.23 22.91 -13.54
N PRO A 124 1.53 24.02 -13.28
CA PRO A 124 0.61 24.15 -12.16
C PRO A 124 -0.68 23.36 -12.42
N CYS A 125 -0.57 22.06 -12.60
CA CYS A 125 -1.67 21.21 -12.97
C CYS A 125 -1.60 19.86 -12.25
N THR A 126 -2.75 19.29 -12.01
CA THR A 126 -2.93 17.97 -11.44
C THR A 126 -3.31 16.98 -12.54
N GLU A 127 -3.42 15.69 -12.21
CA GLU A 127 -3.96 14.68 -13.13
C GLU A 127 -5.33 15.07 -13.69
N TYR A 128 -6.17 15.73 -12.88
CA TYR A 128 -7.50 16.18 -13.30
C TYR A 128 -7.46 17.23 -14.40
N SER A 129 -6.55 18.19 -14.33
CA SER A 129 -6.48 19.31 -15.22
C SER A 129 -5.55 19.10 -16.41
N CYS A 130 -4.48 18.32 -16.25
CA CYS A 130 -3.45 18.14 -17.29
C CYS A 130 -3.51 16.82 -18.03
N LEU A 131 -4.19 15.83 -17.53
CA LEU A 131 -4.24 14.54 -18.19
C LEU A 131 -5.07 14.63 -19.50
N THR A 132 -4.38 14.60 -20.61
CA THR A 132 -4.93 14.53 -21.95
C THR A 132 -4.30 13.38 -22.72
N GLU A 133 -4.88 12.99 -23.85
CA GLU A 133 -4.33 11.97 -24.74
C GLU A 133 -2.89 12.33 -25.17
N ASP A 134 -2.68 13.56 -25.65
CA ASP A 134 -1.36 14.03 -26.06
C ASP A 134 -0.34 14.01 -24.94
N TYR A 135 -0.75 14.40 -23.74
CA TYR A 135 0.14 14.36 -22.55
C TYR A 135 0.50 12.91 -22.21
N ALA A 136 -0.47 12.01 -22.16
CA ALA A 136 -0.23 10.60 -21.86
C ALA A 136 0.72 9.95 -22.88
N ILE A 137 0.49 10.19 -24.16
CA ILE A 137 1.35 9.71 -25.24
C ILE A 137 2.75 10.30 -25.15
N ALA A 138 2.88 11.59 -24.86
CA ALA A 138 4.18 12.25 -24.69
C ALA A 138 4.96 11.64 -23.52
N MET A 139 4.31 11.34 -22.39
CA MET A 139 4.93 10.68 -21.25
C MET A 139 5.39 9.26 -21.58
N ILE A 140 4.58 8.46 -22.24
CA ILE A 140 4.95 7.09 -22.68
C ILE A 140 6.17 7.15 -23.59
N ARG A 141 6.19 8.07 -24.57
CA ARG A 141 7.34 8.28 -25.46
C ARG A 141 8.60 8.67 -24.71
N ARG A 142 8.45 9.52 -23.69
CA ARG A 142 9.58 9.93 -22.82
C ARG A 142 10.14 8.76 -22.03
N TYR A 143 9.30 7.91 -21.44
CA TYR A 143 9.76 6.67 -20.80
C TYR A 143 10.54 5.79 -21.79
N THR A 144 10.03 5.59 -22.98
CA THR A 144 10.68 4.79 -24.03
C THR A 144 12.04 5.39 -24.43
N GLN A 145 12.10 6.71 -24.58
CA GLN A 145 13.33 7.43 -24.91
C GLN A 145 14.46 7.21 -23.88
N PHE A 146 14.11 7.09 -22.61
CA PHE A 146 15.06 6.82 -21.53
C PHE A 146 15.28 5.33 -21.24
N GLY A 147 14.73 4.44 -22.07
CA GLY A 147 14.84 3.00 -21.86
C GLY A 147 14.01 2.46 -20.69
N LEU A 148 13.12 3.26 -20.14
CA LEU A 148 12.20 2.89 -19.07
C LEU A 148 10.87 2.51 -19.70
N ILE A 149 10.72 1.26 -20.11
CA ILE A 149 9.51 0.79 -20.81
C ILE A 149 8.58 0.15 -19.79
N PRO A 150 7.51 0.83 -19.34
CA PRO A 150 6.51 0.22 -18.50
C PRO A 150 5.67 -0.80 -19.31
N GLU A 151 5.32 -1.90 -18.68
CA GLU A 151 4.39 -2.89 -19.24
C GLU A 151 2.94 -2.41 -19.11
N VAL A 152 2.68 -1.55 -18.11
CA VAL A 152 1.38 -0.91 -17.87
C VAL A 152 1.59 0.56 -17.60
N TYR A 153 0.83 1.40 -18.31
CA TYR A 153 0.70 2.83 -18.02
C TYR A 153 -0.65 3.08 -17.36
N TRP A 154 -0.64 3.57 -16.12
CA TRP A 154 -1.83 3.78 -15.32
C TRP A 154 -2.38 5.19 -15.52
N LEU A 155 -3.63 5.30 -15.94
CA LEU A 155 -4.41 6.54 -15.94
C LEU A 155 -5.35 6.49 -14.73
N ASP A 156 -5.08 7.30 -13.72
CA ASP A 156 -5.86 7.28 -12.49
C ASP A 156 -7.16 8.09 -12.65
N ALA A 157 -7.05 9.40 -12.79
CA ALA A 157 -8.21 10.29 -12.91
C ALA A 157 -8.03 11.29 -14.06
N GLY A 158 -9.08 12.07 -14.36
CA GLY A 158 -9.00 13.11 -15.39
C GLY A 158 -9.30 12.66 -16.82
N TRP A 159 -9.52 11.39 -17.05
CA TRP A 159 -9.85 10.83 -18.37
C TRP A 159 -11.37 10.74 -18.64
N HIS A 160 -12.19 10.86 -17.61
CA HIS A 160 -13.64 10.75 -17.68
C HIS A 160 -14.31 12.12 -17.75
N THR A 161 -15.54 12.16 -18.25
CA THR A 161 -16.33 13.40 -18.36
C THR A 161 -16.58 14.03 -17.00
N GLY A 162 -16.55 15.38 -16.96
CA GLY A 162 -16.71 16.17 -15.74
C GLY A 162 -15.44 16.34 -14.90
N ALA A 163 -14.34 15.69 -15.26
CA ALA A 163 -13.09 15.82 -14.52
C ALA A 163 -12.35 17.14 -14.81
N ALA A 164 -12.60 17.76 -15.96
CA ALA A 164 -11.94 19.01 -16.37
C ALA A 164 -12.49 20.25 -15.66
N ASP A 165 -13.73 20.20 -15.17
CA ASP A 165 -14.41 21.31 -14.49
C ASP A 165 -14.12 21.31 -12.98
N PHE A 166 -13.01 20.73 -12.57
CA PHE A 166 -12.66 20.47 -11.19
C PHE A 166 -12.24 21.74 -10.46
N GLU A 167 -13.16 22.34 -9.73
CA GLU A 167 -12.83 23.11 -8.53
C GLU A 167 -12.75 22.14 -7.35
N MET A 168 -11.64 22.15 -6.64
CA MET A 168 -11.11 21.06 -5.79
C MET A 168 -12.07 20.42 -4.76
N ASP A 169 -13.25 20.96 -4.49
CA ASP A 169 -14.08 20.51 -3.38
C ASP A 169 -15.44 19.90 -3.74
N GLN A 170 -15.96 20.05 -4.95
CA GLN A 170 -17.36 19.65 -5.19
C GLN A 170 -17.59 18.73 -6.40
N THR A 171 -16.74 18.73 -7.41
CA THR A 171 -17.01 18.02 -8.66
C THR A 171 -16.48 16.58 -8.68
N TRP A 172 -15.43 16.29 -7.95
CA TRP A 172 -14.89 14.93 -7.86
C TRP A 172 -15.93 13.93 -7.35
N ALA A 173 -16.55 14.21 -6.22
CA ALA A 173 -17.55 13.33 -5.63
C ALA A 173 -18.79 13.13 -6.53
N ASN A 174 -19.09 14.10 -7.40
CA ASN A 174 -20.22 14.05 -8.32
C ASN A 174 -19.90 13.35 -9.63
N THR A 175 -18.62 13.25 -10.01
CA THR A 175 -18.19 12.72 -11.32
C THR A 175 -17.43 11.40 -11.21
N VAL A 176 -16.84 11.09 -10.06
CA VAL A 176 -16.19 9.81 -9.81
C VAL A 176 -17.20 8.66 -9.94
N GLY A 177 -16.79 7.60 -10.68
CA GLY A 177 -17.69 6.51 -11.03
C GLY A 177 -18.40 6.69 -12.38
N ASN A 178 -18.25 7.86 -13.01
CA ASN A 178 -18.63 8.06 -14.40
C ASN A 178 -17.50 7.51 -15.30
N TRP A 179 -17.75 6.40 -15.93
CA TRP A 179 -16.78 5.70 -16.78
C TRP A 179 -16.89 6.10 -18.27
N THR A 180 -17.43 7.28 -18.55
CA THR A 180 -17.51 7.84 -19.91
C THR A 180 -16.25 8.63 -20.22
N VAL A 181 -15.53 8.22 -21.27
CA VAL A 181 -14.32 8.92 -21.72
C VAL A 181 -14.65 10.34 -22.17
N ASP A 182 -13.91 11.31 -21.65
CA ASP A 182 -13.99 12.69 -22.08
C ASP A 182 -13.34 12.84 -23.46
N LYS A 183 -14.16 12.97 -24.49
CA LYS A 183 -13.71 13.07 -25.89
C LYS A 183 -13.02 14.39 -26.23
N SER A 184 -13.17 15.43 -25.42
CA SER A 184 -12.42 16.67 -25.58
C SER A 184 -10.95 16.50 -25.18
N ARG A 185 -10.68 15.62 -24.22
CA ARG A 185 -9.34 15.32 -23.68
C ARG A 185 -8.70 14.09 -24.32
N PHE A 186 -9.50 13.10 -24.67
CA PHE A 186 -9.11 11.83 -25.29
C PHE A 186 -9.94 11.59 -26.57
N PRO A 187 -9.67 12.35 -27.65
CA PRO A 187 -10.44 12.22 -28.90
C PRO A 187 -10.34 10.84 -29.53
N GLY A 188 -9.17 10.19 -29.45
CA GLY A 188 -8.95 8.81 -29.89
C GLY A 188 -9.53 7.74 -28.93
N GLY A 189 -9.85 8.11 -27.72
CA GLY A 189 -10.30 7.19 -26.67
C GLY A 189 -9.14 6.60 -25.87
N LEU A 190 -9.39 5.46 -25.22
CA LEU A 190 -8.41 4.78 -24.35
C LEU A 190 -7.93 3.45 -24.96
N LYS A 191 -7.95 3.32 -26.28
CA LYS A 191 -7.51 2.12 -27.02
C LYS A 191 -6.11 2.30 -27.58
#